data_587fab0cfbf65dad57e5b58fdbeb0545
#
_entry.id   587fab0cfbf65dad57e5b58fdbeb0545
#
_cell.length_a   1.000
_cell.length_b   1.000
_cell.length_c   1.000
_cell.angle_alpha   90.00
_cell.angle_beta   90.00
_cell.angle_gamma   90.00
#
_symmetry.space_group_name_H-M   'P 1'
#
loop_
_entity.id
_entity.type
_entity.pdbx_description
1 polymer ?
#
loop_
_entity_poly.entity_id
_entity_poly.type
_entity_poly.pdbx_seq_one_letter_code
_entity_poly.pdbx_strand_id
1 'polypeptide(L)'
;MTTWRPHPHIRVVAIGLHWRDGRLLAAEVRDDAGRIKGVRPLGGEIEFGESWRTALVREFNEELGIDIIIIGEPLVMENIFVHEGSTGHEVMFIAEVALPDGAFSGQDRIDFREDNGEEIIARWFDLADLDVEGGPSLYPTGLKGLLRREMDLNTSLPPHRHCERSETIRTVTVERLWMASLRSQ
;
A
#
# COMPACT_ATOMS: atom_id res chain seq x y z
N MET A 1 4.54 14.97 22.81
CA MET A 1 4.43 14.18 21.55
C MET A 1 5.44 14.77 20.59
N THR A 2 6.34 13.97 20.07
CA THR A 2 7.31 14.44 19.06
C THR A 2 6.56 14.47 17.73
N THR A 3 6.36 15.64 17.19
CA THR A 3 5.62 15.83 15.94
C THR A 3 6.50 15.38 14.78
N TRP A 4 6.07 14.37 14.03
CA TRP A 4 6.84 13.89 12.88
C TRP A 4 7.01 14.96 11.81
N ARG A 5 8.21 15.07 11.25
CA ARG A 5 8.53 15.92 10.09
C ARG A 5 9.42 15.17 9.12
N PRO A 6 9.21 15.35 7.80
CA PRO A 6 10.09 14.75 6.81
C PRO A 6 11.53 15.28 6.99
N HIS A 7 12.48 14.35 6.89
CA HIS A 7 13.90 14.69 6.92
C HIS A 7 14.32 15.41 5.63
N PRO A 8 15.32 16.33 5.68
CA PRO A 8 15.78 17.10 4.52
C PRO A 8 16.73 16.27 3.62
N HIS A 9 16.33 15.06 3.24
CA HIS A 9 17.01 14.19 2.29
C HIS A 9 15.98 13.37 1.51
N ILE A 10 16.42 12.75 0.40
CA ILE A 10 15.56 11.88 -0.38
C ILE A 10 15.49 10.52 0.34
N ARG A 11 14.30 10.15 0.78
CA ARG A 11 14.02 8.85 1.37
C ARG A 11 13.68 7.86 0.28
N VAL A 12 14.16 6.65 0.40
CA VAL A 12 13.74 5.53 -0.45
C VAL A 12 12.85 4.63 0.37
N VAL A 13 11.62 4.41 -0.10
CA VAL A 13 10.55 3.77 0.68
C VAL A 13 9.96 2.60 -0.09
N ALA A 14 9.59 1.52 0.59
CA ALA A 14 8.81 0.42 0.05
C ALA A 14 7.44 0.37 0.73
N ILE A 15 6.35 0.36 -0.06
CA ILE A 15 4.97 0.25 0.45
C ILE A 15 4.22 -0.88 -0.21
N GLY A 16 3.34 -1.54 0.56
CA GLY A 16 2.55 -2.69 0.16
C GLY A 16 1.08 -2.35 -0.06
N LEU A 17 0.56 -2.72 -1.22
CA LEU A 17 -0.86 -2.63 -1.55
C LEU A 17 -1.52 -3.96 -1.21
N HIS A 18 -2.27 -4.01 -0.12
CA HIS A 18 -3.10 -5.17 0.21
C HIS A 18 -4.58 -4.85 0.01
N TRP A 19 -5.25 -5.75 -0.71
CA TRP A 19 -6.67 -5.61 -1.03
C TRP A 19 -7.50 -6.68 -0.35
N ARG A 20 -8.61 -6.28 0.27
CA ARG A 20 -9.64 -7.18 0.79
C ARG A 20 -11.01 -6.68 0.36
N ASP A 21 -11.74 -7.50 -0.37
CA ASP A 21 -13.08 -7.15 -0.91
C ASP A 21 -13.09 -5.82 -1.69
N GLY A 22 -12.05 -5.59 -2.52
CA GLY A 22 -11.90 -4.37 -3.32
C GLY A 22 -11.47 -3.12 -2.53
N ARG A 23 -11.21 -3.25 -1.21
CA ARG A 23 -10.76 -2.16 -0.33
C ARG A 23 -9.27 -2.27 -0.03
N LEU A 24 -8.58 -1.15 -0.07
CA LEU A 24 -7.15 -1.00 0.21
C LEU A 24 -6.90 -0.91 1.71
N LEU A 25 -5.96 -1.71 2.23
CA LEU A 25 -5.44 -1.55 3.58
C LEU A 25 -4.51 -0.34 3.64
N ALA A 26 -4.82 0.63 4.52
CA ALA A 26 -4.00 1.82 4.69
C ALA A 26 -4.03 2.33 6.14
N ALA A 27 -2.92 2.91 6.57
CA ALA A 27 -2.76 3.54 7.87
C ALA A 27 -3.22 5.00 7.83
N GLU A 28 -3.82 5.47 8.92
CA GLU A 28 -4.26 6.86 9.09
C GLU A 28 -3.05 7.79 9.23
N VAL A 29 -3.03 8.86 8.44
CA VAL A 29 -2.06 9.97 8.56
C VAL A 29 -2.75 11.15 9.24
N ARG A 30 -2.18 11.61 10.37
CA ARG A 30 -2.77 12.66 11.20
C ARG A 30 -1.98 13.95 11.10
N ASP A 31 -2.67 15.09 11.30
CA ASP A 31 -2.05 16.40 11.49
C ASP A 31 -1.59 16.59 12.95
N ASP A 32 -0.91 17.70 13.23
CA ASP A 32 -0.43 18.05 14.58
C ASP A 32 -1.56 18.18 15.62
N ALA A 33 -2.80 18.35 15.19
CA ALA A 33 -3.99 18.37 16.05
C ALA A 33 -4.61 16.97 16.25
N GLY A 34 -4.00 15.93 15.69
CA GLY A 34 -4.49 14.54 15.76
C GLY A 34 -5.67 14.24 14.82
N ARG A 35 -6.02 15.11 13.90
CA ARG A 35 -7.10 14.91 12.94
C ARG A 35 -6.58 14.11 11.75
N ILE A 36 -7.38 13.16 11.27
CA ILE A 36 -7.05 12.40 10.05
C ILE A 36 -7.07 13.34 8.85
N LYS A 37 -5.94 13.50 8.18
CA LYS A 37 -5.81 14.27 6.94
C LYS A 37 -5.68 13.39 5.70
N GLY A 38 -5.31 12.13 5.88
CA GLY A 38 -5.20 11.17 4.80
C GLY A 38 -4.87 9.78 5.29
N VAL A 39 -4.59 8.90 4.34
CA VAL A 39 -4.21 7.50 4.59
C VAL A 39 -3.06 7.12 3.68
N ARG A 40 -2.22 6.17 4.12
CA ARG A 40 -1.06 5.66 3.38
C ARG A 40 -1.02 4.13 3.49
N PRO A 41 -0.78 3.38 2.39
CA PRO A 41 -0.47 1.95 2.49
C PRO A 41 0.72 1.71 3.43
N LEU A 42 0.77 0.53 4.07
CA LEU A 42 1.79 0.17 5.04
C LEU A 42 3.15 -0.05 4.38
N GLY A 43 4.20 0.09 5.17
CA GLY A 43 5.59 -0.05 4.76
C GLY A 43 6.42 1.15 5.17
N GLY A 44 7.74 1.08 4.95
CA GLY A 44 8.68 2.06 5.48
C GLY A 44 9.92 2.28 4.64
N GLU A 45 10.94 2.83 5.28
CA GLU A 45 12.19 3.21 4.65
C GLU A 45 13.06 2.00 4.35
N ILE A 46 13.69 1.99 3.18
CA ILE A 46 14.68 0.97 2.80
C ILE A 46 15.98 1.31 3.48
N GLU A 47 16.50 0.41 4.30
CA GLU A 47 17.77 0.60 4.99
C GLU A 47 18.97 0.42 4.06
N PHE A 48 20.12 1.01 4.43
CA PHE A 48 21.34 0.90 3.65
C PHE A 48 21.81 -0.57 3.52
N GLY A 49 21.91 -1.03 2.27
CA GLY A 49 22.27 -2.42 1.97
C GLY A 49 21.10 -3.39 1.88
N GLU A 50 19.89 -2.91 2.10
CA GLU A 50 18.66 -3.68 2.01
C GLU A 50 18.00 -3.53 0.62
N SER A 51 17.37 -4.59 0.13
CA SER A 51 16.54 -4.49 -1.08
C SER A 51 15.13 -4.01 -0.71
N TRP A 52 14.42 -3.37 -1.66
CA TRP A 52 13.03 -2.97 -1.44
C TRP A 52 12.12 -4.15 -1.05
N ARG A 53 12.40 -5.36 -1.56
CA ARG A 53 11.65 -6.58 -1.23
C ARG A 53 11.88 -6.99 0.23
N THR A 54 13.12 -6.93 0.69
CA THR A 54 13.49 -7.26 2.08
C THR A 54 12.89 -6.23 3.04
N ALA A 55 13.01 -4.93 2.70
CA ALA A 55 12.43 -3.85 3.49
C ALA A 55 10.92 -4.03 3.66
N LEU A 56 10.20 -4.30 2.57
CA LEU A 56 8.75 -4.45 2.62
C LEU A 56 8.31 -5.63 3.51
N VAL A 57 9.00 -6.77 3.42
CA VAL A 57 8.72 -7.92 4.30
C VAL A 57 9.05 -7.59 5.77
N ARG A 58 10.19 -6.94 6.04
CA ARG A 58 10.59 -6.52 7.39
C ARG A 58 9.53 -5.57 7.99
N GLU A 59 9.13 -4.53 7.28
CA GLU A 59 8.14 -3.55 7.75
C GLU A 59 6.81 -4.21 8.13
N PHE A 60 6.27 -5.09 7.28
CA PHE A 60 5.03 -5.81 7.62
C PHE A 60 5.19 -6.74 8.83
N ASN A 61 6.37 -7.33 9.01
CA ASN A 61 6.64 -8.15 10.18
C ASN A 61 6.77 -7.29 11.45
N GLU A 62 7.47 -6.15 11.40
CA GLU A 62 7.64 -5.22 12.51
C GLU A 62 6.31 -4.56 12.91
N GLU A 63 5.54 -4.05 11.92
CA GLU A 63 4.29 -3.35 12.16
C GLU A 63 3.14 -4.30 12.56
N LEU A 64 2.99 -5.44 11.85
CA LEU A 64 1.82 -6.31 11.98
C LEU A 64 2.12 -7.71 12.55
N GLY A 65 3.39 -8.06 12.69
CA GLY A 65 3.80 -9.40 13.14
C GLY A 65 3.49 -10.52 12.15
N ILE A 66 3.42 -10.21 10.85
CA ILE A 66 3.06 -11.18 9.81
C ILE A 66 4.08 -11.20 8.68
N ASP A 67 4.21 -12.38 8.06
CA ASP A 67 4.97 -12.55 6.82
C ASP A 67 4.04 -12.35 5.62
N ILE A 68 4.49 -11.58 4.63
CA ILE A 68 3.73 -11.29 3.41
C ILE A 68 4.32 -11.99 2.19
N ILE A 69 3.50 -12.14 1.16
CA ILE A 69 3.94 -12.56 -0.18
C ILE A 69 3.86 -11.35 -1.09
N ILE A 70 4.98 -10.96 -1.69
CA ILE A 70 5.05 -9.88 -2.68
C ILE A 70 4.61 -10.42 -4.03
N ILE A 71 3.68 -9.73 -4.70
CA ILE A 71 3.11 -10.12 -5.98
C ILE A 71 3.64 -9.20 -7.07
N GLY A 72 4.32 -9.79 -8.07
CA GLY A 72 4.79 -9.09 -9.27
C GLY A 72 5.97 -8.13 -9.02
N GLU A 73 6.10 -7.19 -9.94
CA GLU A 73 7.12 -6.14 -9.89
C GLU A 73 6.53 -4.84 -9.34
N PRO A 74 7.35 -3.96 -8.73
CA PRO A 74 6.87 -2.74 -8.13
C PRO A 74 6.60 -1.67 -9.17
N LEU A 75 5.63 -0.84 -8.94
CA LEU A 75 5.56 0.49 -9.53
C LEU A 75 6.57 1.39 -8.82
N VAL A 76 7.21 2.28 -9.55
CA VAL A 76 8.14 3.26 -8.97
C VAL A 76 7.56 4.65 -9.13
N MET A 77 7.56 5.41 -8.04
CA MET A 77 6.98 6.75 -8.00
C MET A 77 7.90 7.70 -7.22
N GLU A 78 8.12 8.89 -7.76
CA GLU A 78 8.70 10.02 -7.03
C GLU A 78 7.57 10.83 -6.39
N ASN A 79 7.74 11.21 -5.14
CA ASN A 79 6.79 11.99 -4.37
C ASN A 79 7.47 13.15 -3.64
N ILE A 80 7.20 14.37 -4.09
CA ILE A 80 7.63 15.59 -3.38
C ILE A 80 6.38 16.22 -2.77
N PHE A 81 6.37 16.36 -1.45
CA PHE A 81 5.19 16.79 -0.71
C PHE A 81 5.54 17.81 0.40
N VAL A 82 4.53 18.43 0.95
CA VAL A 82 4.66 19.29 2.13
C VAL A 82 3.82 18.71 3.26
N HIS A 83 4.48 18.46 4.40
CA HIS A 83 3.82 18.04 5.63
C HIS A 83 4.14 19.06 6.73
N GLU A 84 3.10 19.73 7.22
CA GLU A 84 3.18 20.72 8.31
C GLU A 84 4.32 21.75 8.08
N GLY A 85 4.39 22.29 6.87
CA GLY A 85 5.37 23.30 6.46
C GLY A 85 6.76 22.78 6.10
N SER A 86 7.03 21.49 6.25
CA SER A 86 8.31 20.87 5.89
C SER A 86 8.18 20.10 4.58
N THR A 87 9.16 20.23 3.68
CA THR A 87 9.20 19.51 2.41
C THR A 87 9.77 18.12 2.63
N GLY A 88 9.04 17.10 2.17
CA GLY A 88 9.49 15.72 2.05
C GLY A 88 9.76 15.36 0.60
N HIS A 89 10.74 14.47 0.38
CA HIS A 89 11.08 13.93 -0.92
C HIS A 89 11.32 12.43 -0.82
N GLU A 90 10.53 11.65 -1.53
CA GLU A 90 10.57 10.19 -1.48
C GLU A 90 10.64 9.60 -2.89
N VAL A 91 11.41 8.51 -3.03
CA VAL A 91 11.34 7.57 -4.15
C VAL A 91 10.75 6.29 -3.61
N MET A 92 9.61 5.86 -4.16
CA MET A 92 8.81 4.80 -3.58
C MET A 92 8.74 3.59 -4.51
N PHE A 93 8.98 2.40 -3.95
CA PHE A 93 8.68 1.12 -4.54
C PHE A 93 7.31 0.67 -4.02
N ILE A 94 6.34 0.56 -4.90
CA ILE A 94 4.94 0.26 -4.56
C ILE A 94 4.60 -1.10 -5.13
N ALA A 95 4.42 -2.11 -4.26
CA ALA A 95 4.17 -3.48 -4.68
C ALA A 95 2.87 -4.02 -4.12
N GLU A 96 2.19 -4.87 -4.88
CA GLU A 96 1.06 -5.62 -4.36
C GLU A 96 1.54 -6.72 -3.42
N VAL A 97 0.80 -6.93 -2.32
CA VAL A 97 1.13 -7.93 -1.31
C VAL A 97 -0.09 -8.75 -0.92
N ALA A 98 0.13 -10.03 -0.67
CA ALA A 98 -0.85 -10.92 -0.05
C ALA A 98 -0.47 -11.16 1.41
N LEU A 99 -1.45 -11.01 2.30
CA LEU A 99 -1.34 -11.41 3.70
C LEU A 99 -1.64 -12.92 3.83
N PRO A 100 -1.20 -13.57 4.91
CA PRO A 100 -1.57 -14.95 5.22
C PRO A 100 -3.10 -15.14 5.26
N ASP A 101 -3.56 -16.31 4.86
CA ASP A 101 -4.98 -16.65 4.88
C ASP A 101 -5.58 -16.43 6.27
N GLY A 102 -6.69 -15.70 6.32
CA GLY A 102 -7.37 -15.39 7.57
C GLY A 102 -6.74 -14.28 8.41
N ALA A 103 -5.61 -13.68 8.00
CA ALA A 103 -5.02 -12.56 8.70
C ALA A 103 -6.03 -11.41 8.81
N PHE A 104 -6.26 -10.96 10.04
CA PHE A 104 -7.21 -9.90 10.39
C PHE A 104 -8.65 -10.14 9.89
N SER A 105 -9.05 -11.41 9.73
CA SER A 105 -10.41 -11.77 9.32
C SER A 105 -11.43 -11.23 10.32
N GLY A 106 -12.49 -10.56 9.82
CA GLY A 106 -13.52 -9.95 10.64
C GLY A 106 -13.09 -8.68 11.41
N GLN A 107 -11.85 -8.20 11.21
CA GLN A 107 -11.40 -6.95 11.79
C GLN A 107 -11.47 -5.85 10.73
N ASP A 108 -12.16 -4.74 11.03
CA ASP A 108 -12.20 -3.55 10.19
C ASP A 108 -11.14 -2.51 10.58
N ARG A 109 -10.45 -2.76 11.69
CA ARG A 109 -9.41 -1.92 12.25
C ARG A 109 -8.27 -2.79 12.76
N ILE A 110 -7.04 -2.35 12.49
CA ILE A 110 -5.80 -2.92 13.02
C ILE A 110 -5.06 -1.81 13.76
N ASP A 111 -4.76 -2.04 15.03
CA ASP A 111 -3.94 -1.14 15.85
C ASP A 111 -2.55 -1.74 15.96
N PHE A 112 -1.51 -0.98 15.64
CA PHE A 112 -0.12 -1.39 15.78
C PHE A 112 0.75 -0.22 16.24
N ARG A 113 2.02 -0.48 16.50
CA ARG A 113 2.99 0.54 16.93
C ARG A 113 4.16 0.57 15.98
N GLU A 114 4.57 1.76 15.60
CA GLU A 114 5.85 1.98 14.95
C GLU A 114 7.01 1.91 15.96
N ASP A 115 8.24 1.76 15.47
CA ASP A 115 9.45 1.66 16.29
C ASP A 115 9.67 2.87 17.22
N ASN A 116 9.17 4.04 16.81
CA ASN A 116 9.17 5.26 17.64
C ASN A 116 8.16 5.22 18.82
N GLY A 117 7.35 4.13 18.90
CA GLY A 117 6.31 3.92 19.92
C GLY A 117 4.98 4.62 19.62
N GLU A 118 4.83 5.23 18.45
CA GLU A 118 3.57 5.85 18.02
C GLU A 118 2.51 4.78 17.72
N GLU A 119 1.29 4.98 18.23
CA GLU A 119 0.15 4.11 17.93
C GLU A 119 -0.44 4.50 16.58
N ILE A 120 -0.46 3.55 15.66
CA ILE A 120 -0.99 3.69 14.31
C ILE A 120 -2.27 2.87 14.16
N ILE A 121 -3.18 3.40 13.39
CA ILE A 121 -4.45 2.72 13.06
C ILE A 121 -4.49 2.50 11.56
N ALA A 122 -4.60 1.23 11.15
CA ALA A 122 -4.87 0.87 9.76
C ALA A 122 -6.31 0.38 9.59
N ARG A 123 -6.88 0.65 8.41
CA ARG A 123 -8.24 0.23 8.01
C ARG A 123 -8.28 -0.10 6.53
N TRP A 124 -9.39 -0.68 6.09
CA TRP A 124 -9.68 -0.91 4.68
C TRP A 124 -10.53 0.22 4.12
N PHE A 125 -10.06 0.84 3.05
CA PHE A 125 -10.69 1.99 2.39
C PHE A 125 -11.11 1.64 0.96
N ASP A 126 -12.30 2.06 0.56
CA ASP A 126 -12.68 2.06 -0.83
C ASP A 126 -11.92 3.19 -1.55
N LEU A 127 -11.31 2.88 -2.71
CA LEU A 127 -10.64 3.92 -3.51
C LEU A 127 -11.59 5.03 -3.96
N ALA A 128 -12.88 4.75 -4.08
CA ALA A 128 -13.86 5.76 -4.44
C ALA A 128 -13.97 6.87 -3.39
N ASP A 129 -13.80 6.52 -2.11
CA ASP A 129 -13.95 7.43 -0.96
C ASP A 129 -12.70 8.26 -0.67
N LEU A 130 -11.55 7.95 -1.30
CA LEU A 130 -10.28 8.64 -1.12
C LEU A 130 -10.12 9.77 -2.15
N ASP A 131 -9.37 10.84 -1.83
CA ASP A 131 -9.12 12.01 -2.67
C ASP A 131 -10.43 12.63 -3.24
N VAL A 132 -11.46 12.70 -2.40
CA VAL A 132 -12.75 13.35 -2.73
C VAL A 132 -13.02 14.46 -1.72
N GLU A 133 -13.95 15.37 -2.05
CA GLU A 133 -14.35 16.43 -1.13
C GLU A 133 -14.93 15.84 0.16
N GLY A 134 -14.33 16.21 1.30
CA GLY A 134 -14.70 15.68 2.62
C GLY A 134 -14.14 14.30 2.96
N GLY A 135 -13.49 13.62 2.03
CA GLY A 135 -12.80 12.34 2.25
C GLY A 135 -11.32 12.52 2.60
N PRO A 136 -10.67 11.48 3.13
CA PRO A 136 -9.23 11.51 3.39
C PRO A 136 -8.42 11.46 2.08
N SER A 137 -7.26 12.13 2.08
CA SER A 137 -6.31 12.04 0.97
C SER A 137 -5.62 10.68 0.95
N LEU A 138 -5.35 10.12 -0.24
CA LEU A 138 -4.50 8.95 -0.39
C LEU A 138 -3.05 9.38 -0.67
N TYR A 139 -2.14 8.99 0.22
CA TYR A 139 -0.71 9.22 0.06
C TYR A 139 0.02 7.94 -0.45
N PRO A 140 1.06 8.11 -1.28
CA PRO A 140 1.60 9.35 -1.84
C PRO A 140 0.62 10.05 -2.79
N THR A 141 0.77 11.37 -2.89
CA THR A 141 -0.08 12.17 -3.79
C THR A 141 0.00 11.64 -5.23
N GLY A 142 -1.16 11.37 -5.84
CA GLY A 142 -1.24 10.81 -7.20
C GLY A 142 -1.32 9.28 -7.25
N LEU A 143 -1.16 8.58 -6.12
CA LEU A 143 -1.25 7.11 -6.07
C LEU A 143 -2.61 6.61 -6.60
N LYS A 144 -3.72 7.24 -6.22
CA LYS A 144 -5.05 6.88 -6.74
C LYS A 144 -5.11 6.90 -8.27
N GLY A 145 -4.54 7.95 -8.89
CA GLY A 145 -4.49 8.08 -10.35
C GLY A 145 -3.60 7.02 -11.01
N LEU A 146 -2.50 6.65 -10.36
CA LEU A 146 -1.62 5.57 -10.82
C LEU A 146 -2.36 4.23 -10.78
N LEU A 147 -2.98 3.88 -9.65
CA LEU A 147 -3.73 2.63 -9.47
C LEU A 147 -4.88 2.50 -10.47
N ARG A 148 -5.64 3.57 -10.72
CA ARG A 148 -6.71 3.55 -11.73
C ARG A 148 -6.19 3.25 -13.14
N ARG A 149 -5.07 3.86 -13.54
CA ARG A 149 -4.47 3.60 -14.86
C ARG A 149 -4.04 2.14 -15.00
N GLU A 150 -3.42 1.56 -13.96
CA GLU A 150 -3.02 0.15 -13.98
C GLU A 150 -4.24 -0.78 -14.08
N MET A 151 -5.32 -0.48 -13.34
CA MET A 151 -6.57 -1.25 -13.41
C MET A 151 -7.21 -1.16 -14.80
N ASP A 152 -7.24 0.02 -15.44
CA ASP A 152 -7.79 0.22 -16.79
C ASP A 152 -6.96 -0.50 -17.86
N LEU A 153 -5.63 -0.49 -17.75
CA LEU A 153 -4.72 -1.21 -18.64
C LEU A 153 -4.94 -2.73 -18.56
N ASN A 154 -5.07 -3.26 -17.35
CA ASN A 154 -5.33 -4.68 -17.15
C ASN A 154 -6.70 -5.14 -17.66
N THR A 155 -7.70 -4.25 -17.62
CA THR A 155 -9.06 -4.54 -18.13
C THR A 155 -9.14 -4.46 -19.66
N SER A 156 -8.27 -3.68 -20.32
CA SER A 156 -8.25 -3.47 -21.76
C SER A 156 -7.42 -4.48 -22.55
N LEU A 157 -6.63 -5.34 -21.91
CA LEU A 157 -5.88 -6.39 -22.57
C LEU A 157 -6.81 -7.56 -22.94
N PRO A 158 -6.87 -8.00 -24.24
CA PRO A 158 -7.64 -9.18 -24.61
C PRO A 158 -7.07 -10.43 -23.92
N PRO A 159 -7.92 -11.42 -23.59
CA PRO A 159 -7.44 -12.65 -22.97
C PRO A 159 -6.45 -13.34 -23.92
N HIS A 160 -5.19 -13.42 -23.50
CA HIS A 160 -4.14 -14.06 -24.26
C HIS A 160 -4.53 -15.51 -24.56
N ARG A 161 -4.55 -15.86 -25.87
CA ARG A 161 -4.64 -17.25 -26.31
C ARG A 161 -3.49 -18.05 -25.70
N HIS A 162 -3.83 -19.15 -25.05
CA HIS A 162 -2.89 -20.14 -24.55
C HIS A 162 -1.82 -20.45 -25.59
N CYS A 163 -0.57 -20.10 -25.29
CA CYS A 163 0.58 -20.76 -25.87
C CYS A 163 1.00 -21.84 -24.85
N GLU A 164 0.68 -23.08 -25.17
CA GLU A 164 1.16 -24.21 -24.40
C GLU A 164 2.67 -24.33 -24.56
N ARG A 165 3.42 -24.15 -23.48
CA ARG A 165 4.56 -25.00 -23.14
C ARG A 165 5.16 -24.61 -21.79
N SER A 166 5.16 -25.64 -20.92
CA SER A 166 6.18 -25.97 -19.91
C SER A 166 6.25 -25.14 -18.63
N GLU A 167 5.77 -25.78 -17.57
CA GLU A 167 6.25 -25.80 -16.19
C GLU A 167 6.05 -24.58 -15.29
N THR A 168 5.00 -24.68 -14.51
CA THR A 168 4.90 -24.56 -13.05
C THR A 168 5.57 -23.34 -12.39
N ILE A 169 4.98 -22.18 -12.55
CA ILE A 169 4.80 -21.20 -11.47
C ILE A 169 3.37 -20.68 -11.62
N ARG A 170 2.50 -21.01 -10.67
CA ARG A 170 1.17 -20.42 -10.61
C ARG A 170 1.28 -18.96 -10.19
N THR A 171 1.41 -18.09 -11.16
CA THR A 171 1.19 -16.66 -10.95
C THR A 171 -0.28 -16.50 -10.61
N VAL A 172 -0.58 -16.21 -9.35
CA VAL A 172 -1.91 -15.74 -8.95
C VAL A 172 -2.01 -14.33 -9.46
N THR A 173 -2.57 -14.15 -10.64
CA THR A 173 -2.76 -12.83 -11.25
C THR A 173 -3.86 -12.10 -10.50
N VAL A 174 -3.73 -10.78 -10.33
CA VAL A 174 -4.68 -9.82 -9.75
C VAL A 174 -6.13 -10.06 -10.23
N GLU A 175 -6.31 -10.53 -11.47
CA GLU A 175 -7.60 -10.89 -12.05
C GLU A 175 -8.43 -11.89 -11.22
N ARG A 176 -7.80 -12.81 -10.47
CA ARG A 176 -8.55 -13.81 -9.71
C ARG A 176 -9.10 -13.29 -8.38
N LEU A 177 -8.41 -12.36 -7.76
CA LEU A 177 -8.87 -11.76 -6.51
C LEU A 177 -9.99 -10.74 -6.76
N TRP A 178 -9.90 -9.98 -7.85
CA TRP A 178 -10.90 -8.96 -8.20
C TRP A 178 -12.19 -9.56 -8.80
N MET A 179 -12.08 -10.57 -9.65
CA MET A 179 -13.23 -11.27 -10.26
C MET A 179 -14.04 -12.08 -9.25
N ALA A 180 -13.47 -12.46 -8.11
CA ALA A 180 -14.21 -13.11 -7.04
C ALA A 180 -15.13 -12.12 -6.30
N SER A 181 -14.72 -10.86 -6.18
CA SER A 181 -15.51 -9.78 -5.55
C SER A 181 -16.73 -9.37 -6.38
N LEU A 182 -16.64 -9.41 -7.72
CA LEU A 182 -17.75 -9.03 -8.62
C LEU A 182 -18.84 -10.11 -8.78
N ARG A 183 -18.62 -11.33 -8.33
CA ARG A 183 -19.60 -12.42 -8.44
C ARG A 183 -20.46 -12.63 -7.20
N SER A 184 -20.30 -11.78 -6.18
CA SER A 184 -21.05 -11.85 -4.91
C SER A 184 -22.09 -10.73 -4.78
N GLN A 185 -22.48 -10.05 -5.88
CA GLN A 185 -23.62 -9.14 -5.93
C GLN A 185 -24.70 -9.66 -6.86
#